data_698adf25fd568fef0568b36f8b1a2838
#
_entry.id   698adf25fd568fef0568b36f8b1a2838
#
_cell.length_a   1.000
_cell.length_b   1.000
_cell.length_c   1.000
_cell.angle_alpha   90.00
_cell.angle_beta   90.00
_cell.angle_gamma   90.00
#
_symmetry.space_group_name_H-M   'P 1'
#
loop_
_entity.id
_entity.type
_entity.pdbx_description
1 polymer ?
#
loop_
_entity_poly.entity_id
_entity_poly.type
_entity_poly.pdbx_seq_one_letter_code
_entity_poly.pdbx_strand_id
1 'polypeptide(L)'
;MAQVHARRIPALPQGHKVLHGCNLRPRPQTPRTPRGPGRHGTLDRVKDSLSYTPGTADHPRVSDGTPTGLFIVFEGGDGSGKTTQLSLLADALTARGYTVITSREPGGTEIGEKLRDLVLSNSGDPVDARTEALIFAASRAAHAAQKIRPALAAGAVVLSDRYIDSSAAYQGAGRSLGVESIVDLSRWATSNLLPDATLFLEVPPAASEQRVSVRGTTDRIEAENTQFKARTHTAFTDLAHTETTGPHTVIDGSGTIEQVHERVLAAITPLLAQRSLPRENTAPTKEAL
;
A
#
# COMPACT_ATOMS: atom_id res chain seq x y z
N MET A 1 -45.46 44.20 -3.10
CA MET A 1 -46.08 43.57 -4.27
C MET A 1 -45.04 43.49 -5.36
N ALA A 2 -44.43 42.31 -5.56
CA ALA A 2 -43.58 41.99 -6.69
C ALA A 2 -43.86 40.52 -7.06
N GLN A 3 -44.42 40.34 -8.25
CA GLN A 3 -44.86 39.06 -8.79
C GLN A 3 -43.67 38.22 -9.25
N VAL A 4 -43.62 36.97 -8.77
CA VAL A 4 -42.69 35.94 -9.23
C VAL A 4 -43.25 35.29 -10.50
N HIS A 5 -42.53 35.43 -11.61
CA HIS A 5 -42.85 34.77 -12.88
C HIS A 5 -42.23 33.36 -12.89
N ALA A 6 -43.07 32.36 -12.81
CA ALA A 6 -42.68 30.95 -13.02
C ALA A 6 -42.48 30.71 -14.53
N ARG A 7 -41.26 30.37 -14.94
CA ARG A 7 -40.95 29.87 -16.30
C ARG A 7 -41.26 28.38 -16.40
N ARG A 8 -42.16 28.04 -17.33
CA ARG A 8 -42.50 26.66 -17.73
C ARG A 8 -41.34 26.02 -18.49
N ILE A 9 -41.01 24.79 -18.09
CA ILE A 9 -40.07 23.88 -18.78
C ILE A 9 -40.89 23.15 -19.87
N PRO A 10 -40.46 23.07 -21.13
CA PRO A 10 -41.13 22.29 -22.16
C PRO A 10 -40.84 20.79 -22.02
N ALA A 11 -41.86 19.96 -22.25
CA ALA A 11 -41.83 18.52 -22.24
C ALA A 11 -41.07 17.96 -23.46
N LEU A 12 -40.26 16.93 -23.23
CA LEU A 12 -39.57 16.13 -24.25
C LEU A 12 -40.53 15.11 -24.88
N PRO A 13 -40.45 14.85 -26.21
CA PRO A 13 -41.32 13.89 -26.89
C PRO A 13 -40.89 12.46 -26.64
N GLN A 14 -41.85 11.60 -26.29
CA GLN A 14 -41.72 10.15 -26.24
C GLN A 14 -41.65 9.58 -27.67
N GLY A 15 -40.56 8.92 -28.00
CA GLY A 15 -40.39 8.19 -29.25
C GLY A 15 -40.02 6.74 -28.98
N HIS A 16 -41.02 5.86 -28.93
CA HIS A 16 -40.82 4.40 -28.97
C HIS A 16 -40.25 4.00 -30.34
N LYS A 17 -39.11 3.29 -30.36
CA LYS A 17 -38.77 2.35 -31.43
C LYS A 17 -38.32 1.02 -30.82
N VAL A 18 -39.24 0.10 -30.87
CA VAL A 18 -39.02 -1.35 -30.70
C VAL A 18 -38.24 -1.83 -31.94
N LEU A 19 -37.04 -2.36 -31.71
CA LEU A 19 -36.32 -3.11 -32.73
C LEU A 19 -36.51 -4.61 -32.46
N HIS A 20 -37.25 -5.21 -33.36
CA HIS A 20 -37.48 -6.66 -33.44
C HIS A 20 -36.26 -7.40 -34.00
N GLY A 21 -35.95 -8.52 -33.35
CA GLY A 21 -35.58 -9.78 -34.03
C GLY A 21 -34.17 -9.90 -34.57
N CYS A 22 -33.24 -10.38 -33.74
CA CYS A 22 -32.06 -11.09 -34.21
C CYS A 22 -32.40 -12.59 -34.32
N ASN A 23 -32.71 -13.05 -35.55
CA ASN A 23 -32.96 -14.45 -35.91
C ASN A 23 -31.60 -15.21 -35.90
N LEU A 24 -31.31 -15.95 -34.85
CA LEU A 24 -30.20 -16.90 -34.84
C LEU A 24 -30.63 -18.20 -35.55
N ARG A 25 -30.08 -18.46 -36.73
CA ARG A 25 -30.23 -19.75 -37.44
C ARG A 25 -29.51 -20.84 -36.63
N PRO A 26 -30.12 -22.04 -36.46
CA PRO A 26 -29.47 -23.17 -35.83
C PRO A 26 -28.33 -23.71 -36.69
N ARG A 27 -27.19 -24.03 -36.08
CA ARG A 27 -26.07 -24.75 -36.71
C ARG A 27 -26.46 -26.19 -37.00
N PRO A 28 -26.03 -26.75 -38.15
CA PRO A 28 -26.27 -28.15 -38.46
C PRO A 28 -25.52 -29.08 -37.50
N GLN A 29 -26.24 -30.06 -36.99
CA GLN A 29 -25.71 -31.14 -36.16
C GLN A 29 -24.95 -32.13 -37.02
N THR A 30 -23.69 -32.39 -36.73
CA THR A 30 -22.92 -33.50 -37.29
C THR A 30 -23.33 -34.82 -36.63
N PRO A 31 -23.39 -35.96 -37.38
CA PRO A 31 -23.83 -37.24 -36.85
C PRO A 31 -22.81 -37.81 -35.84
N ARG A 32 -23.34 -38.26 -34.69
CA ARG A 32 -22.57 -38.99 -33.68
C ARG A 32 -22.28 -40.42 -34.15
N THR A 33 -21.01 -40.79 -34.24
CA THR A 33 -20.59 -42.18 -34.31
C THR A 33 -20.72 -42.88 -32.96
N PRO A 34 -21.14 -44.16 -32.88
CA PRO A 34 -21.30 -44.86 -31.62
C PRO A 34 -19.92 -45.21 -31.01
N ARG A 35 -19.77 -44.86 -29.74
CA ARG A 35 -18.60 -45.24 -28.92
C ARG A 35 -18.81 -46.67 -28.40
N GLY A 36 -17.85 -47.55 -28.69
CA GLY A 36 -17.72 -48.85 -28.10
C GLY A 36 -17.37 -48.80 -26.57
N PRO A 37 -17.55 -49.89 -25.81
CA PRO A 37 -17.32 -49.95 -24.39
C PRO A 37 -15.81 -49.98 -24.09
N GLY A 38 -15.29 -48.92 -23.45
CA GLY A 38 -13.88 -48.82 -23.15
C GLY A 38 -13.57 -48.14 -21.83
N ARG A 39 -13.30 -48.95 -20.83
CA ARG A 39 -12.42 -48.76 -19.67
C ARG A 39 -12.70 -47.55 -18.78
N HIS A 40 -13.23 -47.86 -17.59
CA HIS A 40 -13.13 -47.05 -16.39
C HIS A 40 -11.64 -46.82 -16.06
N GLY A 41 -11.10 -45.67 -16.45
CA GLY A 41 -9.83 -45.13 -15.98
C GLY A 41 -10.13 -44.15 -14.86
N THR A 42 -9.67 -44.51 -13.70
CA THR A 42 -9.75 -43.78 -12.44
C THR A 42 -9.33 -42.31 -12.59
N LEU A 43 -10.23 -41.40 -12.18
CA LEU A 43 -10.04 -39.94 -12.05
C LEU A 43 -9.21 -39.58 -10.77
N ASP A 44 -8.24 -40.39 -10.40
CA ASP A 44 -7.43 -40.23 -9.19
C ASP A 44 -6.01 -39.69 -9.44
N ARG A 45 -5.73 -39.10 -10.61
CA ARG A 45 -4.38 -38.61 -10.90
C ARG A 45 -4.21 -37.14 -11.24
N VAL A 46 -5.11 -36.28 -10.79
CA VAL A 46 -4.94 -34.81 -10.97
C VAL A 46 -4.87 -34.07 -9.62
N LYS A 47 -4.79 -34.75 -8.48
CA LYS A 47 -4.67 -34.10 -7.17
C LYS A 47 -3.24 -33.86 -6.69
N ASP A 48 -2.23 -34.37 -7.39
CA ASP A 48 -0.84 -34.35 -6.87
C ASP A 48 0.12 -33.40 -7.58
N SER A 49 -0.36 -32.38 -8.31
CA SER A 49 0.56 -31.46 -9.00
C SER A 49 0.33 -29.96 -8.73
N LEU A 50 -0.42 -29.62 -7.69
CA LEU A 50 -0.54 -28.22 -7.21
C LEU A 50 -0.28 -28.15 -5.69
N SER A 51 0.67 -28.89 -5.18
CA SER A 51 1.33 -28.51 -3.94
C SER A 51 2.30 -27.38 -4.29
N TYR A 52 1.80 -26.14 -4.32
CA TYR A 52 2.66 -24.98 -4.11
C TYR A 52 3.21 -25.10 -2.68
N THR A 53 4.35 -25.72 -2.54
CA THR A 53 5.21 -25.48 -1.39
C THR A 53 5.71 -24.05 -1.61
N PRO A 54 5.43 -23.10 -0.69
CA PRO A 54 6.15 -21.85 -0.69
C PRO A 54 7.61 -22.28 -0.56
N GLY A 55 8.35 -22.21 -1.64
CA GLY A 55 9.79 -22.36 -1.56
C GLY A 55 10.20 -21.37 -0.50
N THR A 56 10.85 -21.84 0.54
CA THR A 56 11.74 -21.03 1.33
C THR A 56 12.71 -20.47 0.31
N ALA A 57 12.32 -19.34 -0.31
CA ALA A 57 13.26 -18.49 -0.97
C ALA A 57 14.13 -17.99 0.20
N ASP A 58 15.16 -18.79 0.50
CA ASP A 58 16.34 -18.31 1.17
C ASP A 58 16.71 -17.05 0.40
N HIS A 59 16.28 -15.92 0.93
CA HIS A 59 16.89 -14.67 0.51
C HIS A 59 18.35 -14.87 0.84
N PRO A 60 19.26 -14.86 -0.12
CA PRO A 60 20.66 -14.87 0.21
C PRO A 60 20.83 -13.69 1.18
N ARG A 61 20.95 -13.97 2.46
CA ARG A 61 21.69 -13.08 3.32
C ARG A 61 23.02 -13.01 2.64
N VAL A 62 23.30 -11.86 2.03
CA VAL A 62 24.60 -11.61 1.43
C VAL A 62 25.57 -11.74 2.58
N SER A 63 26.15 -12.95 2.74
CA SER A 63 27.09 -13.29 3.80
C SER A 63 28.51 -12.83 3.44
N ASP A 64 28.62 -11.87 2.49
CA ASP A 64 29.90 -11.35 2.00
C ASP A 64 30.33 -10.03 2.65
N GLY A 65 29.69 -9.63 3.76
CA GLY A 65 30.08 -8.41 4.49
C GLY A 65 29.67 -7.12 3.81
N THR A 66 28.89 -7.17 2.71
CA THR A 66 28.33 -5.98 2.08
C THR A 66 27.33 -5.32 3.03
N PRO A 67 27.46 -4.02 3.35
CA PRO A 67 26.52 -3.34 4.23
C PRO A 67 25.12 -3.40 3.63
N THR A 68 24.21 -4.09 4.31
CA THR A 68 22.80 -4.04 3.92
C THR A 68 22.21 -2.73 4.42
N GLY A 69 21.42 -2.03 3.58
CA GLY A 69 20.71 -0.84 3.98
C GLY A 69 19.71 -1.08 5.11
N LEU A 70 19.00 -0.06 5.52
CA LEU A 70 17.98 -0.09 6.56
C LEU A 70 16.64 0.35 5.99
N PHE A 71 15.59 -0.47 6.16
CA PHE A 71 14.26 -0.16 5.69
C PHE A 71 13.33 0.19 6.85
N ILE A 72 12.89 1.45 6.91
CA ILE A 72 12.00 1.99 7.94
C ILE A 72 10.71 2.45 7.28
N VAL A 73 9.58 2.06 7.87
CA VAL A 73 8.25 2.44 7.42
C VAL A 73 7.56 3.31 8.46
N PHE A 74 6.86 4.33 8.02
CA PHE A 74 5.95 5.14 8.82
C PHE A 74 4.52 4.70 8.55
N GLU A 75 3.80 4.32 9.60
CA GLU A 75 2.41 3.88 9.54
C GLU A 75 1.51 4.68 10.50
N GLY A 76 0.21 4.51 10.35
CA GLY A 76 -0.81 5.18 11.13
C GLY A 76 -1.88 5.85 10.27
N GLY A 77 -2.96 6.31 10.90
CA GLY A 77 -4.10 6.95 10.25
C GLY A 77 -3.76 8.22 9.48
N ASP A 78 -4.70 8.70 8.66
CA ASP A 78 -4.53 9.99 7.96
C ASP A 78 -4.48 11.13 8.97
N GLY A 79 -3.60 12.11 8.71
CA GLY A 79 -3.39 13.22 9.65
C GLY A 79 -2.51 12.90 10.87
N SER A 80 -1.94 11.68 11.01
CA SER A 80 -1.09 11.34 12.15
C SER A 80 0.28 12.04 12.14
N GLY A 81 0.71 12.61 11.00
CA GLY A 81 1.97 13.37 10.91
C GLY A 81 3.11 12.57 10.26
N LYS A 82 2.85 11.40 9.67
CA LYS A 82 3.86 10.53 9.03
C LYS A 82 4.80 11.26 8.10
N THR A 83 4.25 11.95 7.11
CA THR A 83 5.03 12.64 6.08
C THR A 83 5.96 13.71 6.67
N THR A 84 5.49 14.45 7.70
CA THR A 84 6.29 15.44 8.40
C THR A 84 7.47 14.78 9.13
N GLN A 85 7.20 13.71 9.88
CA GLN A 85 8.23 13.03 10.67
C GLN A 85 9.21 12.26 9.76
N LEU A 86 8.74 11.71 8.65
CA LEU A 86 9.59 11.08 7.65
C LEU A 86 10.57 12.10 7.04
N SER A 87 10.10 13.31 6.69
CA SER A 87 10.96 14.36 6.14
C SER A 87 12.02 14.80 7.16
N LEU A 88 11.63 15.06 8.40
CA LEU A 88 12.57 15.44 9.46
C LEU A 88 13.60 14.34 9.75
N LEU A 89 13.17 13.08 9.73
CA LEU A 89 14.10 11.97 9.91
C LEU A 89 15.07 11.86 8.73
N ALA A 90 14.60 12.04 7.50
CA ALA A 90 15.45 12.05 6.32
C ALA A 90 16.54 13.12 6.42
N ASP A 91 16.17 14.34 6.80
CA ASP A 91 17.11 15.46 6.98
C ASP A 91 18.13 15.15 8.09
N ALA A 92 17.66 14.64 9.22
CA ALA A 92 18.53 14.32 10.37
C ALA A 92 19.53 13.19 10.07
N LEU A 93 19.12 12.18 9.26
CA LEU A 93 20.00 11.09 8.83
C LEU A 93 20.99 11.55 7.76
N THR A 94 20.55 12.34 6.80
CA THR A 94 21.41 12.94 5.78
C THR A 94 22.49 13.82 6.42
N ALA A 95 22.13 14.64 7.40
CA ALA A 95 23.09 15.43 8.16
C ALA A 95 24.12 14.61 8.94
N ARG A 96 23.81 13.33 9.23
CA ARG A 96 24.74 12.37 9.84
C ARG A 96 25.57 11.56 8.82
N GLY A 97 25.47 11.91 7.53
CA GLY A 97 26.22 11.30 6.43
C GLY A 97 25.63 9.98 5.90
N TYR A 98 24.38 9.65 6.22
CA TYR A 98 23.72 8.48 5.62
C TYR A 98 23.15 8.85 4.24
N THR A 99 23.24 7.93 3.29
CA THR A 99 22.47 8.01 2.03
C THR A 99 21.02 7.64 2.35
N VAL A 100 20.09 8.58 2.16
CA VAL A 100 18.66 8.40 2.50
C VAL A 100 17.81 8.46 1.25
N ILE A 101 16.93 7.47 1.10
CA ILE A 101 15.93 7.40 0.04
C ILE A 101 14.53 7.49 0.66
N THR A 102 13.81 8.54 0.34
CA THR A 102 12.40 8.69 0.76
C THR A 102 11.44 8.18 -0.31
N SER A 103 10.34 7.59 0.12
CA SER A 103 9.30 7.09 -0.78
C SER A 103 7.94 7.04 -0.09
N ARG A 104 6.90 6.63 -0.84
CA ARG A 104 5.54 6.45 -0.30
C ARG A 104 4.78 5.36 -1.04
N GLU A 105 3.74 4.84 -0.43
CA GLU A 105 2.77 3.95 -1.06
C GLU A 105 1.32 4.49 -0.99
N PRO A 106 0.51 4.19 -2.02
CA PRO A 106 0.92 3.64 -3.32
C PRO A 106 1.76 4.66 -4.09
N GLY A 107 2.69 4.17 -4.96
CA GLY A 107 3.56 5.03 -5.76
C GLY A 107 5.05 4.66 -5.69
N GLY A 108 5.89 5.67 -5.75
CA GLY A 108 7.35 5.55 -5.58
C GLY A 108 8.13 5.07 -6.82
N THR A 109 7.45 4.63 -7.88
CA THR A 109 8.03 4.26 -9.18
C THR A 109 7.12 4.78 -10.30
N GLU A 110 7.60 4.85 -11.54
CA GLU A 110 6.78 5.35 -12.65
C GLU A 110 5.48 4.57 -12.83
N ILE A 111 5.52 3.24 -12.77
CA ILE A 111 4.31 2.42 -12.84
C ILE A 111 3.48 2.54 -11.56
N GLY A 112 4.14 2.65 -10.41
CA GLY A 112 3.47 2.84 -9.12
C GLY A 112 2.66 4.13 -9.07
N GLU A 113 3.17 5.25 -9.63
CA GLU A 113 2.42 6.50 -9.71
C GLU A 113 1.20 6.39 -10.63
N LYS A 114 1.30 5.71 -11.77
CA LYS A 114 0.15 5.43 -12.65
C LYS A 114 -0.93 4.61 -11.93
N LEU A 115 -0.52 3.62 -11.15
CA LEU A 115 -1.44 2.80 -10.34
C LEU A 115 -2.05 3.62 -9.19
N ARG A 116 -1.28 4.52 -8.59
CA ARG A 116 -1.76 5.48 -7.58
C ARG A 116 -2.87 6.36 -8.16
N ASP A 117 -2.62 7.00 -9.30
CA ASP A 117 -3.60 7.86 -9.96
C ASP A 117 -4.88 7.09 -10.29
N LEU A 118 -4.75 5.85 -10.77
CA LEU A 118 -5.89 4.99 -11.07
C LEU A 118 -6.72 4.66 -9.82
N VAL A 119 -6.08 4.34 -8.70
CA VAL A 119 -6.78 3.83 -7.50
C VAL A 119 -7.28 4.93 -6.57
N LEU A 120 -6.66 6.11 -6.56
CA LEU A 120 -7.03 7.23 -5.69
C LEU A 120 -7.93 8.28 -6.37
N SER A 121 -8.06 8.23 -7.71
CA SER A 121 -8.90 9.18 -8.45
C SER A 121 -10.37 9.06 -8.04
N ASN A 122 -11.02 10.22 -7.90
CA ASN A 122 -12.47 10.33 -7.72
C ASN A 122 -13.25 10.26 -9.05
N SER A 123 -12.54 10.13 -10.18
CA SER A 123 -13.13 10.05 -11.53
C SER A 123 -12.95 8.64 -12.09
N GLY A 124 -13.91 8.20 -12.90
CA GLY A 124 -13.87 6.91 -13.58
C GLY A 124 -14.91 5.90 -13.07
N ASP A 125 -14.75 4.66 -13.49
CA ASP A 125 -15.64 3.57 -13.06
C ASP A 125 -15.41 3.21 -11.58
N PRO A 126 -16.45 2.72 -10.89
CA PRO A 126 -16.31 2.23 -9.52
C PRO A 126 -15.27 1.11 -9.45
N VAL A 127 -14.33 1.21 -8.51
CA VAL A 127 -13.31 0.18 -8.26
C VAL A 127 -13.81 -0.72 -7.13
N ASP A 128 -14.02 -2.00 -7.42
CA ASP A 128 -14.40 -2.98 -6.39
C ASP A 128 -13.23 -3.27 -5.44
N ALA A 129 -13.56 -3.81 -4.26
CA ALA A 129 -12.59 -4.01 -3.18
C ALA A 129 -11.40 -4.90 -3.57
N ARG A 130 -11.61 -5.96 -4.37
CA ARG A 130 -10.52 -6.86 -4.78
C ARG A 130 -9.64 -6.21 -5.83
N THR A 131 -10.23 -5.52 -6.81
CA THR A 131 -9.49 -4.74 -7.80
C THR A 131 -8.64 -3.68 -7.11
N GLU A 132 -9.20 -2.96 -6.12
CA GLU A 132 -8.45 -2.00 -5.29
C GLU A 132 -7.23 -2.67 -4.63
N ALA A 133 -7.42 -3.79 -3.94
CA ALA A 133 -6.35 -4.51 -3.26
C ALA A 133 -5.25 -4.98 -4.23
N LEU A 134 -5.63 -5.47 -5.41
CA LEU A 134 -4.69 -5.91 -6.45
C LEU A 134 -3.88 -4.74 -7.02
N ILE A 135 -4.48 -3.57 -7.20
CA ILE A 135 -3.77 -2.36 -7.67
C ILE A 135 -2.75 -1.91 -6.62
N PHE A 136 -3.13 -1.89 -5.32
CA PHE A 136 -2.19 -1.59 -4.24
C PHE A 136 -1.05 -2.60 -4.19
N ALA A 137 -1.33 -3.89 -4.31
CA ALA A 137 -0.32 -4.94 -4.33
C ALA A 137 0.62 -4.83 -5.55
N ALA A 138 0.10 -4.51 -6.73
CA ALA A 138 0.91 -4.28 -7.94
C ALA A 138 1.83 -3.05 -7.80
N SER A 139 1.32 -1.95 -7.23
CA SER A 139 2.14 -0.76 -6.94
C SER A 139 3.26 -1.09 -5.96
N ARG A 140 2.95 -1.84 -4.89
CA ARG A 140 3.93 -2.30 -3.89
C ARG A 140 4.96 -3.24 -4.47
N ALA A 141 4.57 -4.17 -5.35
CA ALA A 141 5.51 -5.06 -6.04
C ALA A 141 6.55 -4.28 -6.85
N ALA A 142 6.10 -3.31 -7.65
CA ALA A 142 7.00 -2.44 -8.41
C ALA A 142 7.90 -1.60 -7.49
N HIS A 143 7.36 -1.05 -6.42
CA HIS A 143 8.08 -0.26 -5.43
C HIS A 143 9.19 -1.09 -4.75
N ALA A 144 8.86 -2.29 -4.28
CA ALA A 144 9.83 -3.20 -3.67
C ALA A 144 10.96 -3.59 -4.64
N ALA A 145 10.61 -3.95 -5.89
CA ALA A 145 11.58 -4.46 -6.86
C ALA A 145 12.46 -3.37 -7.47
N GLN A 146 11.87 -2.21 -7.80
CA GLN A 146 12.54 -1.18 -8.61
C GLN A 146 13.18 -0.07 -7.76
N LYS A 147 12.75 0.11 -6.51
CA LYS A 147 13.26 1.20 -5.67
C LYS A 147 13.83 0.70 -4.35
N ILE A 148 13.07 -0.05 -3.52
CA ILE A 148 13.51 -0.39 -2.17
C ILE A 148 14.69 -1.33 -2.21
N ARG A 149 14.60 -2.49 -2.88
CA ARG A 149 15.69 -3.49 -2.93
C ARG A 149 17.00 -2.95 -3.49
N PRO A 150 17.01 -2.21 -4.62
CA PRO A 150 18.25 -1.61 -5.12
C PRO A 150 18.88 -0.62 -4.15
N ALA A 151 18.08 0.21 -3.48
CA ALA A 151 18.57 1.16 -2.48
C ALA A 151 19.17 0.45 -1.26
N LEU A 152 18.50 -0.59 -0.75
CA LEU A 152 19.02 -1.41 0.35
C LEU A 152 20.33 -2.13 -0.02
N ALA A 153 20.41 -2.66 -1.25
CA ALA A 153 21.63 -3.29 -1.76
C ALA A 153 22.80 -2.29 -1.87
N ALA A 154 22.50 -1.00 -2.12
CA ALA A 154 23.48 0.08 -2.12
C ALA A 154 23.82 0.58 -0.69
N GLY A 155 23.27 0.00 0.37
CA GLY A 155 23.52 0.40 1.75
C GLY A 155 22.76 1.64 2.22
N ALA A 156 21.76 2.10 1.47
CA ALA A 156 20.98 3.29 1.83
C ALA A 156 19.99 3.01 2.97
N VAL A 157 19.61 4.06 3.69
CA VAL A 157 18.43 4.06 4.56
C VAL A 157 17.20 4.41 3.70
N VAL A 158 16.24 3.50 3.63
CA VAL A 158 14.99 3.70 2.90
C VAL A 158 13.89 4.04 3.91
N LEU A 159 13.23 5.19 3.71
CA LEU A 159 12.08 5.64 4.50
C LEU A 159 10.84 5.63 3.63
N SER A 160 9.82 4.86 4.00
CA SER A 160 8.54 4.81 3.28
C SER A 160 7.39 5.36 4.11
N ASP A 161 6.61 6.28 3.52
CA ASP A 161 5.29 6.66 4.06
C ASP A 161 4.29 5.62 3.59
N ARG A 162 3.88 4.73 4.50
CA ARG A 162 3.05 3.55 4.32
C ARG A 162 3.76 2.35 3.66
N TYR A 163 3.23 1.17 3.98
CA TYR A 163 3.61 -0.11 3.39
C TYR A 163 2.49 -1.15 3.57
N ILE A 164 2.81 -2.36 4.01
CA ILE A 164 1.87 -3.50 4.12
C ILE A 164 0.71 -3.21 5.09
N ASP A 165 1.00 -2.61 6.25
CA ASP A 165 0.02 -2.38 7.31
C ASP A 165 -1.11 -1.44 6.88
N SER A 166 -0.79 -0.45 6.04
CA SER A 166 -1.82 0.38 5.41
C SER A 166 -2.80 -0.45 4.58
N SER A 167 -2.33 -1.38 3.76
CA SER A 167 -3.24 -2.25 3.00
C SER A 167 -4.00 -3.23 3.90
N ALA A 168 -3.36 -3.76 4.93
CA ALA A 168 -4.02 -4.61 5.92
C ALA A 168 -5.17 -3.88 6.61
N ALA A 169 -4.98 -2.60 6.97
CA ALA A 169 -6.01 -1.77 7.57
C ALA A 169 -7.10 -1.35 6.57
N TYR A 170 -6.73 -0.76 5.43
CA TYR A 170 -7.71 -0.23 4.46
C TYR A 170 -8.41 -1.32 3.66
N GLN A 171 -7.66 -2.20 2.97
CA GLN A 171 -8.23 -3.25 2.14
C GLN A 171 -8.65 -4.46 2.96
N GLY A 172 -7.85 -4.86 3.95
CA GLY A 172 -8.12 -6.01 4.81
C GLY A 172 -9.35 -5.79 5.69
N ALA A 173 -9.30 -4.83 6.59
CA ALA A 173 -10.36 -4.52 7.54
C ALA A 173 -11.41 -3.57 6.94
N GLY A 174 -10.98 -2.44 6.37
CA GLY A 174 -11.86 -1.42 5.80
C GLY A 174 -12.79 -1.99 4.74
N ARG A 175 -12.25 -2.71 3.74
CA ARG A 175 -13.01 -3.39 2.68
C ARG A 175 -13.53 -4.78 3.06
N SER A 176 -13.22 -5.25 4.27
CA SER A 176 -13.65 -6.58 4.76
C SER A 176 -13.13 -7.74 3.90
N LEU A 177 -11.93 -7.62 3.32
CA LEU A 177 -11.28 -8.69 2.56
C LEU A 177 -10.50 -9.67 3.45
N GLY A 178 -10.34 -9.35 4.74
CA GLY A 178 -9.53 -10.10 5.70
C GLY A 178 -8.09 -9.57 5.77
N VAL A 179 -7.65 -9.24 6.98
CA VAL A 179 -6.30 -8.70 7.26
C VAL A 179 -5.22 -9.67 6.80
N GLU A 180 -5.31 -10.94 7.21
CA GLU A 180 -4.34 -11.98 6.85
C GLU A 180 -4.22 -12.16 5.33
N SER A 181 -5.35 -12.21 4.61
CA SER A 181 -5.36 -12.36 3.15
C SER A 181 -4.61 -11.22 2.44
N ILE A 182 -4.74 -10.00 2.95
CA ILE A 182 -4.05 -8.84 2.37
C ILE A 182 -2.57 -8.81 2.74
N VAL A 183 -2.21 -9.25 3.95
CA VAL A 183 -0.81 -9.43 4.36
C VAL A 183 -0.13 -10.48 3.48
N ASP A 184 -0.77 -11.64 3.26
CA ASP A 184 -0.23 -12.70 2.40
C ASP A 184 -0.05 -12.25 0.95
N LEU A 185 -1.05 -11.55 0.39
CA LEU A 185 -0.95 -10.94 -0.94
C LEU A 185 0.23 -9.96 -1.01
N SER A 186 0.41 -9.14 0.01
CA SER A 186 1.49 -8.15 0.08
C SER A 186 2.86 -8.80 0.20
N ARG A 187 2.98 -9.84 1.03
CA ARG A 187 4.21 -10.63 1.16
C ARG A 187 4.60 -11.31 -0.14
N TRP A 188 3.61 -11.91 -0.81
CA TRP A 188 3.85 -12.49 -2.14
C TRP A 188 4.30 -11.43 -3.14
N ALA A 189 3.61 -10.28 -3.21
CA ALA A 189 3.90 -9.17 -4.13
C ALA A 189 5.32 -8.60 -3.93
N THR A 190 5.83 -8.60 -2.70
CA THR A 190 7.15 -8.04 -2.36
C THR A 190 8.25 -9.09 -2.30
N SER A 191 7.96 -10.38 -2.61
CA SER A 191 8.88 -11.49 -2.33
C SER A 191 9.35 -11.45 -0.86
N ASN A 192 8.41 -11.27 0.05
CA ASN A 192 8.61 -11.22 1.50
C ASN A 192 9.62 -10.15 1.98
N LEU A 193 9.69 -9.00 1.29
CA LEU A 193 10.46 -7.87 1.79
C LEU A 193 9.69 -7.22 2.95
N LEU A 194 10.21 -7.34 4.15
CA LEU A 194 9.66 -6.72 5.35
C LEU A 194 10.56 -5.57 5.83
N PRO A 195 10.00 -4.55 6.50
CA PRO A 195 10.79 -3.48 7.08
C PRO A 195 11.63 -3.98 8.26
N ASP A 196 12.75 -3.32 8.52
CA ASP A 196 13.55 -3.51 9.73
C ASP A 196 12.88 -2.87 10.95
N ALA A 197 12.06 -1.84 10.72
CA ALA A 197 11.17 -1.24 11.71
C ALA A 197 9.98 -0.55 11.05
N THR A 198 8.81 -0.67 11.68
CA THR A 198 7.63 0.11 11.37
C THR A 198 7.32 1.03 12.54
N LEU A 199 7.28 2.35 12.29
CA LEU A 199 6.95 3.38 13.26
C LEU A 199 5.47 3.74 13.12
N PHE A 200 4.64 3.29 14.05
CA PHE A 200 3.21 3.62 14.10
C PHE A 200 3.01 4.94 14.85
N LEU A 201 2.64 5.99 14.11
CA LEU A 201 2.29 7.26 14.72
C LEU A 201 0.83 7.23 15.19
N GLU A 202 0.62 7.17 16.48
CA GLU A 202 -0.69 7.26 17.11
C GLU A 202 -1.00 8.68 17.55
N VAL A 203 -2.17 9.17 17.17
CA VAL A 203 -2.70 10.46 17.60
C VAL A 203 -4.19 10.29 17.95
N PRO A 204 -4.72 11.08 18.91
CA PRO A 204 -6.14 11.08 19.19
C PRO A 204 -6.97 11.35 17.92
N PRO A 205 -8.08 10.64 17.68
CA PRO A 205 -8.89 10.78 16.46
C PRO A 205 -9.27 12.22 16.14
N ALA A 206 -9.68 13.00 17.14
CA ALA A 206 -10.04 14.41 16.96
C ALA A 206 -8.89 15.27 16.41
N ALA A 207 -7.64 14.98 16.78
CA ALA A 207 -6.47 15.70 16.29
C ALA A 207 -6.15 15.33 14.82
N SER A 208 -6.31 14.06 14.46
CA SER A 208 -6.11 13.61 13.08
C SER A 208 -7.19 14.15 12.14
N GLU A 209 -8.46 14.13 12.54
CA GLU A 209 -9.57 14.69 11.78
C GLU A 209 -9.40 16.19 11.52
N GLN A 210 -8.98 16.96 12.53
CA GLN A 210 -8.70 18.38 12.38
C GLN A 210 -7.59 18.63 11.36
N ARG A 211 -6.50 17.85 11.37
CA ARG A 211 -5.38 18.00 10.44
C ARG A 211 -5.78 17.63 9.00
N VAL A 212 -6.62 16.61 8.81
CA VAL A 212 -7.15 16.22 7.50
C VAL A 212 -8.08 17.31 6.96
N SER A 213 -8.98 17.86 7.77
CA SER A 213 -9.91 18.91 7.34
C SER A 213 -9.23 20.18 6.83
N VAL A 214 -8.10 20.56 7.44
CA VAL A 214 -7.31 21.75 7.02
C VAL A 214 -6.64 21.53 5.65
N ARG A 215 -6.31 20.30 5.28
CA ARG A 215 -5.69 20.00 3.98
C ARG A 215 -6.61 20.20 2.77
N GLY A 216 -7.92 20.09 2.95
CA GLY A 216 -8.96 20.50 2.00
C GLY A 216 -9.13 19.61 0.75
N THR A 217 -8.27 18.63 0.49
CA THR A 217 -8.40 17.66 -0.61
C THR A 217 -8.52 16.25 -0.05
N THR A 218 -9.56 15.54 -0.48
CA THR A 218 -9.78 14.13 -0.10
C THR A 218 -9.75 13.26 -1.35
N ASP A 219 -8.99 12.17 -1.28
CA ASP A 219 -9.01 11.14 -2.32
C ASP A 219 -10.22 10.19 -2.13
N ARG A 220 -10.37 9.23 -3.04
CA ARG A 220 -11.48 8.27 -3.05
C ARG A 220 -11.58 7.44 -1.77
N ILE A 221 -10.45 7.09 -1.16
CA ILE A 221 -10.41 6.29 0.06
C ILE A 221 -10.69 7.16 1.30
N GLU A 222 -10.14 8.35 1.34
CA GLU A 222 -10.42 9.32 2.41
C GLU A 222 -11.89 9.77 2.42
N ALA A 223 -12.57 9.75 1.26
CA ALA A 223 -14.00 10.08 1.12
C ALA A 223 -14.95 8.97 1.61
N GLU A 224 -14.44 7.83 2.03
CA GLU A 224 -15.25 6.69 2.50
C GLU A 224 -16.08 7.00 3.75
N ASN A 225 -17.12 6.19 3.94
CA ASN A 225 -18.10 6.36 5.02
C ASN A 225 -17.51 6.10 6.41
N THR A 226 -18.26 6.51 7.45
CA THR A 226 -17.86 6.39 8.86
C THR A 226 -17.58 4.96 9.29
N GLN A 227 -18.32 3.96 8.78
CA GLN A 227 -18.11 2.56 9.13
C GLN A 227 -16.77 2.04 8.59
N PHE A 228 -16.41 2.39 7.37
CA PHE A 228 -15.11 2.08 6.79
C PHE A 228 -13.98 2.68 7.62
N LYS A 229 -14.09 3.98 7.95
CA LYS A 229 -13.10 4.70 8.77
C LYS A 229 -12.94 4.09 10.16
N ALA A 230 -14.05 3.69 10.80
CA ALA A 230 -14.01 3.05 12.11
C ALA A 230 -13.27 1.68 12.05
N ARG A 231 -13.60 0.82 11.07
CA ARG A 231 -12.90 -0.46 10.89
C ARG A 231 -11.40 -0.27 10.62
N THR A 232 -11.06 0.69 9.77
CA THR A 232 -9.66 1.01 9.45
C THR A 232 -8.91 1.51 10.67
N HIS A 233 -9.52 2.39 11.47
CA HIS A 233 -8.90 2.90 12.69
C HIS A 233 -8.65 1.78 13.72
N THR A 234 -9.65 0.94 13.99
CA THR A 234 -9.47 -0.23 14.87
C THR A 234 -8.34 -1.12 14.38
N ALA A 235 -8.31 -1.41 13.07
CA ALA A 235 -7.26 -2.25 12.50
C ALA A 235 -5.86 -1.63 12.64
N PHE A 236 -5.69 -0.33 12.49
CA PHE A 236 -4.39 0.32 12.75
C PHE A 236 -3.95 0.17 14.21
N THR A 237 -4.88 0.32 15.17
CA THR A 237 -4.59 0.11 16.59
C THR A 237 -4.18 -1.34 16.87
N ASP A 238 -4.91 -2.31 16.31
CA ASP A 238 -4.60 -3.73 16.50
C ASP A 238 -3.24 -4.09 15.85
N LEU A 239 -2.99 -3.63 14.61
CA LEU A 239 -1.75 -3.88 13.88
C LEU A 239 -0.52 -3.28 14.58
N ALA A 240 -0.64 -2.09 15.17
CA ALA A 240 0.44 -1.43 15.87
C ALA A 240 1.04 -2.27 17.01
N HIS A 241 0.25 -3.19 17.58
CA HIS A 241 0.62 -4.08 18.67
C HIS A 241 0.90 -5.53 18.22
N THR A 242 1.06 -5.77 16.92
CA THR A 242 1.43 -7.06 16.34
C THR A 242 2.76 -6.94 15.59
N GLU A 243 3.42 -8.07 15.34
CA GLU A 243 4.66 -8.11 14.53
C GLU A 243 4.45 -8.88 13.21
N THR A 244 3.22 -8.93 12.73
CA THR A 244 2.85 -9.71 11.55
C THR A 244 3.59 -9.27 10.30
N THR A 245 3.92 -7.98 10.19
CA THR A 245 4.57 -7.36 9.01
C THR A 245 5.99 -6.88 9.30
N GLY A 246 6.57 -7.26 10.46
CA GLY A 246 7.90 -6.88 10.92
C GLY A 246 7.88 -6.28 12.33
N PRO A 247 9.01 -5.81 12.86
CA PRO A 247 9.08 -5.16 14.17
C PRO A 247 8.33 -3.82 14.17
N HIS A 248 7.40 -3.64 15.12
CA HIS A 248 6.62 -2.42 15.27
C HIS A 248 7.05 -1.62 16.51
N THR A 249 7.01 -0.30 16.38
CA THR A 249 7.22 0.64 17.48
C THR A 249 6.13 1.71 17.44
N VAL A 250 5.33 1.76 18.48
CA VAL A 250 4.31 2.80 18.63
C VAL A 250 4.96 4.11 19.06
N ILE A 251 4.69 5.17 18.34
CA ILE A 251 5.15 6.53 18.60
C ILE A 251 3.94 7.39 18.96
N ASP A 252 3.91 7.91 20.15
CA ASP A 252 2.93 8.93 20.54
C ASP A 252 3.12 10.18 19.68
N GLY A 253 2.18 10.41 18.75
CA GLY A 253 2.17 11.54 17.82
C GLY A 253 1.55 12.82 18.38
N SER A 254 1.28 12.87 19.70
CA SER A 254 0.82 14.07 20.40
C SER A 254 1.98 14.99 20.79
N GLY A 255 1.68 16.28 20.96
CA GLY A 255 2.67 17.30 21.27
C GLY A 255 3.12 18.09 20.05
N THR A 256 4.28 18.78 20.17
CA THR A 256 4.86 19.56 19.07
C THR A 256 5.55 18.64 18.06
N ILE A 257 5.81 19.16 16.86
CA ILE A 257 6.50 18.44 15.80
C ILE A 257 7.87 17.95 16.28
N GLU A 258 8.59 18.79 17.01
CA GLU A 258 9.92 18.52 17.56
C GLU A 258 9.88 17.41 18.60
N GLN A 259 8.91 17.43 19.51
CA GLN A 259 8.74 16.39 20.54
C GLN A 259 8.45 15.01 19.92
N VAL A 260 7.62 14.95 18.87
CA VAL A 260 7.37 13.72 18.14
C VAL A 260 8.63 13.27 17.40
N HIS A 261 9.38 14.22 16.81
CA HIS A 261 10.64 13.90 16.13
C HIS A 261 11.69 13.32 17.08
N GLU A 262 11.82 13.83 18.29
CA GLU A 262 12.70 13.29 19.33
C GLU A 262 12.36 11.82 19.63
N ARG A 263 11.06 11.47 19.75
CA ARG A 263 10.60 10.09 19.95
C ARG A 263 10.95 9.19 18.77
N VAL A 264 10.75 9.69 17.54
CA VAL A 264 11.13 8.99 16.31
C VAL A 264 12.63 8.71 16.28
N LEU A 265 13.46 9.72 16.57
CA LEU A 265 14.92 9.54 16.62
C LEU A 265 15.35 8.54 17.71
N ALA A 266 14.74 8.60 18.89
CA ALA A 266 15.00 7.67 19.98
C ALA A 266 14.69 6.21 19.56
N ALA A 267 13.58 6.00 18.87
CA ALA A 267 13.17 4.66 18.40
C ALA A 267 14.15 4.06 17.39
N ILE A 268 14.73 4.84 16.49
CA ILE A 268 15.60 4.32 15.41
C ILE A 268 17.08 4.30 15.78
N THR A 269 17.50 5.04 16.80
CA THR A 269 18.92 5.13 17.21
C THR A 269 19.56 3.78 17.51
N PRO A 270 18.91 2.84 18.22
CA PRO A 270 19.45 1.50 18.45
C PRO A 270 19.66 0.70 17.15
N LEU A 271 18.76 0.84 16.18
CA LEU A 271 18.84 0.16 14.88
C LEU A 271 20.04 0.66 14.07
N LEU A 272 20.26 1.98 14.06
CA LEU A 272 21.41 2.59 13.40
C LEU A 272 22.75 2.15 14.03
N ALA A 273 22.78 1.96 15.35
CA ALA A 273 23.98 1.50 16.05
C ALA A 273 24.31 0.03 15.78
N GLN A 274 23.29 -0.81 15.51
CA GLN A 274 23.46 -2.24 15.20
C GLN A 274 23.87 -2.50 13.76
N ARG A 275 23.68 -1.55 12.85
CA ARG A 275 23.98 -1.67 11.43
C ARG A 275 25.23 -0.89 11.06
N SER A 276 26.18 -1.53 10.42
CA SER A 276 27.36 -0.88 9.82
C SER A 276 26.98 -0.24 8.47
N LEU A 277 26.15 0.80 8.51
CA LEU A 277 25.72 1.49 7.30
C LEU A 277 26.86 2.38 6.74
N PRO A 278 27.05 2.43 5.43
CA PRO A 278 28.00 3.36 4.82
C PRO A 278 27.61 4.80 5.13
N ARG A 279 28.61 5.63 5.40
CA ARG A 279 28.44 7.08 5.54
C ARG A 279 29.25 7.77 4.47
N GLU A 280 28.65 8.71 3.79
CA GLU A 280 29.42 9.62 2.92
C GLU A 280 30.38 10.41 3.80
N ASN A 281 31.67 10.35 3.46
CA ASN A 281 32.72 11.08 4.18
C ASN A 281 32.46 12.58 3.92
N THR A 282 31.70 13.23 4.79
CA THR A 282 31.65 14.68 4.86
C THR A 282 32.97 15.15 5.46
N ALA A 283 34.08 15.08 4.66
CA ALA A 283 35.25 15.84 5.01
C ALA A 283 34.82 17.32 5.00
N PRO A 284 35.10 18.07 6.08
CA PRO A 284 34.84 19.49 6.04
C PRO A 284 35.72 20.06 4.93
N THR A 285 35.09 20.64 3.93
CA THR A 285 35.78 21.49 2.94
C THR A 285 36.47 22.60 3.75
N LYS A 286 37.72 22.38 4.08
CA LYS A 286 38.60 23.52 4.47
C LYS A 286 38.72 24.37 3.21
N GLU A 287 37.83 25.33 3.09
CA GLU A 287 38.17 26.49 2.27
C GLU A 287 39.41 27.09 2.88
N ALA A 288 40.52 26.89 2.18
CA ALA A 288 41.75 27.55 2.43
C ALA A 288 41.57 29.04 2.11
N LEU A 289 42.00 29.83 3.04
CA LEU A 289 42.34 31.24 3.02
C LEU A 289 42.72 31.81 1.64
#